data_742fffd5c8e32e6760f716d4a8abcb8b
#
_entry.id   742fffd5c8e32e6760f716d4a8abcb8b
#
_cell.length_a   1.000
_cell.length_b   1.000
_cell.length_c   1.000
_cell.angle_alpha   90.00
_cell.angle_beta   90.00
_cell.angle_gamma   90.00
#
_symmetry.space_group_name_H-M   'P 1'
#
loop_
_entity.id
_entity.type
_entity.pdbx_description
1 polymer ?
#
loop_
_entity_poly.entity_id
_entity_poly.type
_entity_poly.pdbx_seq_one_letter_code
_entity_poly.pdbx_strand_id
1 'polypeptide(L)'
;PVTVPVFICGLLTCILVEKFKVFGYGEKLPEEVWQVLADLDRENAQKMSKQDKIRLSVQAVIAVWLILGLAFHLAAVGMIGLSVIILATTFTGVTDEHAIGKAFQESLPFTALLVVFFSVVAVIIDQKLFAPIIHFVLSSEEKTQLALFYGFNGLLSAISDNVFVATVYINEAKHALATGAITPHQFELLAVAINTGTNLPSVATPNGQAAFLFLLTSSLAPLIKLSYGRMVYMALPYTIVLTLVGFLAIEFILPGMTIWLANLGLILPI
;
A
#
# COMPACT_ATOMS: atom_id res chain seq x y z
N PRO A 1 8.38 0.40 -15.02
CA PRO A 1 8.05 -0.73 -15.95
C PRO A 1 7.01 -1.68 -15.32
N VAL A 2 7.16 -2.06 -14.04
CA VAL A 2 6.30 -3.04 -13.35
C VAL A 2 4.89 -2.49 -13.08
N THR A 3 4.76 -1.21 -12.75
CA THR A 3 3.51 -0.57 -12.35
C THR A 3 2.42 -0.65 -13.42
N VAL A 4 2.77 -0.46 -14.69
CA VAL A 4 1.80 -0.41 -15.79
C VAL A 4 1.08 -1.75 -15.99
N PRO A 5 1.77 -2.89 -16.20
CA PRO A 5 1.10 -4.18 -16.36
C PRO A 5 0.31 -4.60 -15.09
N VAL A 6 0.85 -4.33 -13.91
CA VAL A 6 0.16 -4.62 -12.63
C VAL A 6 -1.12 -3.81 -12.50
N PHE A 7 -1.08 -2.52 -12.81
CA PHE A 7 -2.25 -1.64 -12.77
C PHE A 7 -3.35 -2.10 -13.74
N ILE A 8 -2.98 -2.38 -14.99
CA ILE A 8 -3.94 -2.85 -16.01
C ILE A 8 -4.56 -4.18 -15.59
N CYS A 9 -3.76 -5.15 -15.14
CA CYS A 9 -4.27 -6.45 -14.71
C CYS A 9 -5.10 -6.34 -13.42
N GLY A 10 -4.77 -5.42 -12.51
CA GLY A 10 -5.58 -5.12 -11.34
C GLY A 10 -6.95 -4.59 -11.69
N LEU A 11 -7.04 -3.63 -12.63
CA LEU A 11 -8.32 -3.11 -13.13
C LEU A 11 -9.13 -4.19 -13.84
N LEU A 12 -8.49 -5.00 -14.69
CA LEU A 12 -9.16 -6.12 -15.34
C LEU A 12 -9.70 -7.12 -14.33
N THR A 13 -8.93 -7.44 -13.29
CA THR A 13 -9.38 -8.32 -12.20
C THR A 13 -10.62 -7.73 -11.51
N CYS A 14 -10.61 -6.43 -11.21
CA CYS A 14 -11.76 -5.74 -10.62
C CYS A 14 -13.02 -5.88 -11.49
N ILE A 15 -12.91 -5.62 -12.77
CA ILE A 15 -14.02 -5.74 -13.73
C ILE A 15 -14.52 -7.19 -13.82
N LEU A 16 -13.60 -8.16 -13.84
CA LEU A 16 -13.95 -9.57 -13.99
C LEU A 16 -14.65 -10.13 -12.75
N VAL A 17 -14.12 -9.86 -11.55
CA VAL A 17 -14.73 -10.38 -10.30
C VAL A 17 -16.12 -9.76 -10.08
N GLU A 18 -16.31 -8.49 -10.42
CA GLU A 18 -17.60 -7.82 -10.31
C GLU A 18 -18.59 -8.34 -11.38
N LYS A 19 -18.15 -8.49 -12.63
CA LYS A 19 -18.98 -8.98 -13.72
C LYS A 19 -19.45 -10.42 -13.50
N PHE A 20 -18.56 -11.29 -13.06
CA PHE A 20 -18.86 -12.71 -12.84
C PHE A 20 -19.39 -12.99 -11.43
N LYS A 21 -19.40 -12.01 -10.55
CA LYS A 21 -19.90 -12.12 -9.16
C LYS A 21 -19.26 -13.29 -8.40
N VAL A 22 -17.96 -13.44 -8.57
CA VAL A 22 -17.17 -14.50 -7.91
C VAL A 22 -16.45 -13.94 -6.69
N PHE A 23 -15.98 -14.79 -5.79
CA PHE A 23 -15.24 -14.43 -4.57
C PHE A 23 -15.97 -13.46 -3.64
N GLY A 24 -17.31 -13.49 -3.62
CA GLY A 24 -18.12 -12.62 -2.76
C GLY A 24 -18.38 -11.23 -3.32
N TYR A 25 -17.96 -10.96 -4.57
CA TYR A 25 -18.29 -9.71 -5.28
C TYR A 25 -19.71 -9.74 -5.85
N GLY A 26 -20.28 -8.55 -6.09
CA GLY A 26 -21.62 -8.40 -6.63
C GLY A 26 -22.75 -8.74 -5.63
N GLU A 27 -22.43 -8.97 -4.36
CA GLU A 27 -23.46 -9.08 -3.31
C GLU A 27 -24.04 -7.70 -3.01
N LYS A 28 -25.36 -7.66 -2.83
CA LYS A 28 -26.04 -6.44 -2.42
C LYS A 28 -25.94 -6.25 -0.92
N LEU A 29 -25.85 -5.00 -0.50
CA LEU A 29 -26.00 -4.66 0.92
C LEU A 29 -27.35 -5.17 1.45
N PRO A 30 -27.42 -5.56 2.73
CA PRO A 30 -28.70 -5.82 3.36
C PRO A 30 -29.65 -4.65 3.13
N GLU A 31 -30.90 -4.95 2.79
CA GLU A 31 -31.87 -3.93 2.39
C GLU A 31 -32.05 -2.82 3.43
N GLU A 32 -32.06 -3.20 4.71
CA GLU A 32 -32.14 -2.26 5.84
C GLU A 32 -30.95 -1.28 5.86
N VAL A 33 -29.72 -1.79 5.62
CA VAL A 33 -28.51 -0.95 5.58
C VAL A 33 -28.54 -0.04 4.36
N TRP A 34 -28.97 -0.57 3.21
CA TRP A 34 -29.07 0.22 1.99
C TRP A 34 -30.07 1.36 2.12
N GLN A 35 -31.25 1.10 2.73
CA GLN A 35 -32.28 2.12 2.96
C GLN A 35 -31.77 3.22 3.89
N VAL A 36 -31.13 2.87 5.01
CA VAL A 36 -30.55 3.86 5.94
C VAL A 36 -29.51 4.73 5.24
N LEU A 37 -28.62 4.12 4.46
CA LEU A 37 -27.58 4.87 3.73
C LEU A 37 -28.20 5.76 2.64
N ALA A 38 -29.22 5.28 1.90
CA ALA A 38 -29.89 6.05 0.89
C ALA A 38 -30.68 7.24 1.48
N ASP A 39 -31.32 7.05 2.62
CA ASP A 39 -32.02 8.12 3.32
C ASP A 39 -31.07 9.17 3.87
N LEU A 40 -29.94 8.76 4.47
CA LEU A 40 -28.87 9.66 4.89
C LEU A 40 -28.29 10.45 3.73
N ASP A 41 -28.07 9.83 2.59
CA ASP A 41 -27.54 10.50 1.39
C ASP A 41 -28.54 11.55 0.87
N ARG A 42 -29.83 11.19 0.79
CA ARG A 42 -30.90 12.13 0.41
C ARG A 42 -31.01 13.31 1.38
N GLU A 43 -30.98 13.04 2.68
CA GLU A 43 -31.03 14.07 3.71
C GLU A 43 -29.80 15.01 3.63
N ASN A 44 -28.62 14.46 3.47
CA ASN A 44 -27.39 15.23 3.30
C ASN A 44 -27.41 16.04 1.99
N ALA A 45 -27.87 15.47 0.90
CA ALA A 45 -27.98 16.17 -0.38
C ALA A 45 -28.97 17.34 -0.31
N GLN A 46 -30.10 17.19 0.40
CA GLN A 46 -31.06 18.26 0.59
C GLN A 46 -30.54 19.38 1.53
N LYS A 47 -29.72 19.02 2.51
CA LYS A 47 -29.14 19.97 3.47
C LYS A 47 -27.84 20.61 2.97
N MET A 48 -27.32 20.20 1.81
CA MET A 48 -26.06 20.68 1.28
C MET A 48 -26.11 22.18 0.98
N SER A 49 -25.39 22.95 1.80
CA SER A 49 -25.26 24.40 1.68
C SER A 49 -24.20 24.78 0.64
N LYS A 50 -24.15 26.08 0.29
CA LYS A 50 -23.05 26.62 -0.54
C LYS A 50 -21.69 26.44 0.16
N GLN A 51 -21.65 26.52 1.48
CA GLN A 51 -20.44 26.32 2.27
C GLN A 51 -19.94 24.86 2.18
N ASP A 52 -20.85 23.88 2.17
CA ASP A 52 -20.48 22.46 2.04
C ASP A 52 -19.88 22.15 0.67
N LYS A 53 -20.40 22.78 -0.39
CA LYS A 53 -19.82 22.68 -1.74
C LYS A 53 -18.40 23.29 -1.80
N ILE A 54 -18.18 24.40 -1.14
CA ILE A 54 -16.85 25.02 -1.05
C ILE A 54 -15.90 24.12 -0.28
N ARG A 55 -16.34 23.55 0.86
CA ARG A 55 -15.55 22.58 1.65
C ARG A 55 -15.16 21.36 0.80
N LEU A 56 -16.11 20.81 0.06
CA LEU A 56 -15.83 19.67 -0.84
C LEU A 56 -14.82 20.02 -1.92
N SER A 57 -14.94 21.23 -2.52
CA SER A 57 -13.97 21.70 -3.52
C SER A 57 -12.58 21.88 -2.93
N VAL A 58 -12.48 22.43 -1.72
CA VAL A 58 -11.21 22.56 -1.00
C VAL A 58 -10.61 21.19 -0.71
N GLN A 59 -11.41 20.26 -0.23
CA GLN A 59 -10.94 18.88 0.02
C GLN A 59 -10.42 18.22 -1.27
N ALA A 60 -11.09 18.42 -2.40
CA ALA A 60 -10.63 17.91 -3.69
C ALA A 60 -9.28 18.52 -4.10
N VAL A 61 -9.08 19.83 -3.91
CA VAL A 61 -7.79 20.49 -4.18
C VAL A 61 -6.68 19.95 -3.27
N ILE A 62 -6.98 19.74 -1.98
CA ILE A 62 -6.02 19.15 -1.02
C ILE A 62 -5.69 17.71 -1.40
N ALA A 63 -6.67 16.92 -1.87
CA ALA A 63 -6.42 15.56 -2.36
C ALA A 63 -5.51 15.56 -3.59
N VAL A 64 -5.71 16.48 -4.54
CA VAL A 64 -4.81 16.66 -5.68
C VAL A 64 -3.40 17.06 -5.21
N TRP A 65 -3.28 17.99 -4.25
CA TRP A 65 -2.00 18.35 -3.65
C TRP A 65 -1.28 17.13 -3.04
N LEU A 66 -2.00 16.31 -2.27
CA LEU A 66 -1.46 15.08 -1.69
C LEU A 66 -0.91 14.14 -2.78
N ILE A 67 -1.71 13.88 -3.82
CA ILE A 67 -1.32 13.00 -4.93
C ILE A 67 -0.09 13.53 -5.64
N LEU A 68 -0.07 14.81 -6.02
CA LEU A 68 1.06 15.42 -6.70
C LEU A 68 2.31 15.49 -5.80
N GLY A 69 2.13 15.85 -4.53
CA GLY A 69 3.21 15.91 -3.56
C GLY A 69 3.94 14.57 -3.39
N LEU A 70 3.17 13.49 -3.29
CA LEU A 70 3.72 12.13 -3.18
C LEU A 70 4.28 11.63 -4.51
N ALA A 71 3.59 11.86 -5.63
CA ALA A 71 4.02 11.39 -6.95
C ALA A 71 5.34 12.02 -7.41
N PHE A 72 5.52 13.32 -7.14
CA PHE A 72 6.73 14.05 -7.51
C PHE A 72 7.78 14.13 -6.38
N HIS A 73 7.55 13.48 -5.25
CA HIS A 73 8.45 13.49 -4.09
C HIS A 73 8.86 14.91 -3.67
N LEU A 74 7.90 15.86 -3.66
CA LEU A 74 8.17 17.27 -3.41
C LEU A 74 8.73 17.53 -2.01
N ALA A 75 8.41 16.67 -1.04
CA ALA A 75 8.93 16.71 0.32
C ALA A 75 8.86 15.31 0.97
N ALA A 76 9.42 15.16 2.16
CA ALA A 76 9.25 13.95 2.95
C ALA A 76 7.76 13.65 3.21
N VAL A 77 7.37 12.38 3.15
CA VAL A 77 5.96 11.93 3.28
C VAL A 77 5.26 12.52 4.50
N GLY A 78 5.94 12.56 5.66
CA GLY A 78 5.40 13.16 6.88
C GLY A 78 5.14 14.66 6.76
N MET A 79 5.97 15.41 6.02
CA MET A 79 5.76 16.84 5.78
C MET A 79 4.59 17.09 4.84
N ILE A 80 4.44 16.25 3.80
CA ILE A 80 3.27 16.32 2.90
C ILE A 80 2.00 16.02 3.72
N GLY A 81 2.01 14.96 4.52
CA GLY A 81 0.89 14.62 5.40
C GLY A 81 0.53 15.76 6.38
N LEU A 82 1.53 16.36 7.03
CA LEU A 82 1.33 17.51 7.93
C LEU A 82 0.73 18.70 7.17
N SER A 83 1.21 19.00 5.96
CA SER A 83 0.65 20.09 5.14
C SER A 83 -0.82 19.82 4.80
N VAL A 84 -1.19 18.58 4.49
CA VAL A 84 -2.58 18.17 4.23
C VAL A 84 -3.44 18.40 5.48
N ILE A 85 -2.98 18.01 6.67
CA ILE A 85 -3.70 18.22 7.93
C ILE A 85 -3.91 19.72 8.15
N ILE A 86 -2.87 20.54 8.02
CA ILE A 86 -2.95 22.00 8.22
C ILE A 86 -3.92 22.62 7.22
N LEU A 87 -3.80 22.30 5.93
CA LEU A 87 -4.68 22.83 4.89
C LEU A 87 -6.13 22.39 5.13
N ALA A 88 -6.36 21.11 5.42
CA ALA A 88 -7.69 20.57 5.66
C ALA A 88 -8.34 21.24 6.87
N THR A 89 -7.68 21.32 8.01
CA THR A 89 -8.24 21.93 9.23
C THR A 89 -8.51 23.42 9.04
N THR A 90 -7.57 24.14 8.43
CA THR A 90 -7.68 25.60 8.21
C THR A 90 -8.83 25.95 7.27
N PHE A 91 -8.88 25.32 6.10
CA PHE A 91 -9.85 25.71 5.07
C PHE A 91 -11.23 25.07 5.22
N THR A 92 -11.36 23.98 5.98
CA THR A 92 -12.68 23.41 6.30
C THR A 92 -13.30 24.01 7.57
N GLY A 93 -12.54 24.86 8.29
CA GLY A 93 -12.99 25.51 9.51
C GLY A 93 -13.04 24.56 10.71
N VAL A 94 -12.34 23.43 10.66
CA VAL A 94 -12.19 22.50 11.81
C VAL A 94 -11.02 22.99 12.65
N THR A 95 -11.23 24.09 13.36
CA THR A 95 -10.22 24.73 14.24
C THR A 95 -10.56 24.56 15.71
N ASP A 96 -11.71 23.98 16.01
CA ASP A 96 -12.15 23.72 17.36
C ASP A 96 -11.28 22.65 18.02
N GLU A 97 -10.73 22.96 19.19
CA GLU A 97 -9.83 22.10 19.94
C GLU A 97 -10.47 20.75 20.30
N HIS A 98 -11.77 20.74 20.58
CA HIS A 98 -12.50 19.52 20.89
C HIS A 98 -12.62 18.60 19.65
N ALA A 99 -12.93 19.15 18.49
CA ALA A 99 -13.03 18.39 17.24
C ALA A 99 -11.68 17.80 16.82
N ILE A 100 -10.60 18.58 16.93
CA ILE A 100 -9.24 18.11 16.65
C ILE A 100 -8.83 17.04 17.67
N GLY A 101 -9.11 17.25 18.95
CA GLY A 101 -8.83 16.29 20.01
C GLY A 101 -9.55 14.97 19.81
N LYS A 102 -10.81 14.99 19.38
CA LYS A 102 -11.59 13.80 19.07
C LYS A 102 -10.98 13.01 17.89
N ALA A 103 -10.63 13.68 16.80
CA ALA A 103 -9.99 13.05 15.66
C ALA A 103 -8.64 12.41 16.04
N PHE A 104 -7.87 13.07 16.91
CA PHE A 104 -6.64 12.52 17.44
C PHE A 104 -6.89 11.28 18.30
N GLN A 105 -7.89 11.32 19.17
CA GLN A 105 -8.28 10.21 20.02
C GLN A 105 -8.74 8.99 19.19
N GLU A 106 -9.47 9.22 18.11
CA GLU A 106 -9.90 8.15 17.20
C GLU A 106 -8.72 7.50 16.45
N SER A 107 -7.63 8.22 16.22
CA SER A 107 -6.42 7.70 15.57
C SER A 107 -5.45 6.99 16.52
N LEU A 108 -5.57 7.20 17.85
CA LEU A 108 -4.65 6.64 18.85
C LEU A 108 -4.56 5.10 18.83
N PRO A 109 -5.65 4.33 18.71
CA PRO A 109 -5.55 2.86 18.69
C PRO A 109 -4.67 2.35 17.56
N PHE A 110 -4.80 2.93 16.36
CA PHE A 110 -3.98 2.58 15.21
C PHE A 110 -2.52 3.02 15.40
N THR A 111 -2.29 4.23 15.91
CA THR A 111 -0.95 4.74 16.21
C THR A 111 -0.25 3.89 17.26
N ALA A 112 -0.95 3.50 18.33
CA ALA A 112 -0.42 2.63 19.37
C ALA A 112 -0.04 1.24 18.82
N LEU A 113 -0.88 0.68 17.93
CA LEU A 113 -0.58 -0.57 17.24
C LEU A 113 0.71 -0.46 16.42
N LEU A 114 0.88 0.63 15.66
CA LEU A 114 2.10 0.88 14.89
C LEU A 114 3.34 1.01 15.78
N VAL A 115 3.25 1.71 16.92
CA VAL A 115 4.38 1.87 17.86
C VAL A 115 4.82 0.50 18.41
N VAL A 116 3.87 -0.32 18.87
CA VAL A 116 4.18 -1.68 19.34
C VAL A 116 4.78 -2.51 18.22
N PHE A 117 4.21 -2.43 17.05
CA PHE A 117 4.68 -3.14 15.86
C PHE A 117 6.12 -2.76 15.52
N PHE A 118 6.45 -1.46 15.39
CA PHE A 118 7.83 -1.03 15.13
C PHE A 118 8.81 -1.37 16.25
N SER A 119 8.34 -1.49 17.49
CA SER A 119 9.18 -1.99 18.60
C SER A 119 9.57 -3.46 18.42
N VAL A 120 8.61 -4.30 17.98
CA VAL A 120 8.89 -5.71 17.63
C VAL A 120 9.84 -5.79 16.44
N VAL A 121 9.64 -4.94 15.43
CA VAL A 121 10.53 -4.82 14.26
C VAL A 121 11.96 -4.50 14.66
N ALA A 122 12.13 -3.54 15.56
CA ALA A 122 13.47 -3.17 16.05
C ALA A 122 14.19 -4.38 16.67
N VAL A 123 13.49 -5.21 17.44
CA VAL A 123 14.05 -6.45 18.00
C VAL A 123 14.42 -7.44 16.90
N ILE A 124 13.57 -7.62 15.89
CA ILE A 124 13.84 -8.53 14.76
C ILE A 124 15.09 -8.11 13.99
N ILE A 125 15.25 -6.79 13.76
CA ILE A 125 16.44 -6.23 13.10
C ILE A 125 17.68 -6.45 13.97
N ASP A 126 17.62 -6.12 15.27
CA ASP A 126 18.72 -6.28 16.22
C ASP A 126 19.20 -7.73 16.29
N GLN A 127 18.25 -8.67 16.34
CA GLN A 127 18.53 -10.11 16.39
C GLN A 127 18.89 -10.72 15.02
N LYS A 128 18.90 -9.91 13.94
CA LYS A 128 19.24 -10.32 12.57
C LYS A 128 18.46 -11.55 12.08
N LEU A 129 17.19 -11.66 12.45
CA LEU A 129 16.38 -12.86 12.15
C LEU A 129 16.19 -13.13 10.66
N PHE A 130 16.32 -12.11 9.82
CA PHE A 130 16.22 -12.24 8.36
C PHE A 130 17.57 -12.45 7.66
N ALA A 131 18.70 -12.28 8.36
CA ALA A 131 20.02 -12.43 7.78
C ALA A 131 20.24 -13.78 7.07
N PRO A 132 19.79 -14.94 7.59
CA PRO A 132 19.95 -16.20 6.88
C PRO A 132 19.27 -16.23 5.50
N ILE A 133 18.05 -15.67 5.40
CA ILE A 133 17.30 -15.60 4.14
C ILE A 133 18.04 -14.70 3.15
N ILE A 134 18.49 -13.55 3.61
CA ILE A 134 19.18 -12.57 2.77
C ILE A 134 20.52 -13.11 2.29
N HIS A 135 21.29 -13.74 3.17
CA HIS A 135 22.52 -14.44 2.79
C HIS A 135 22.28 -15.53 1.76
N PHE A 136 21.23 -16.33 1.93
CA PHE A 136 20.85 -17.35 0.96
C PHE A 136 20.55 -16.73 -0.41
N VAL A 137 19.77 -15.67 -0.45
CA VAL A 137 19.41 -15.00 -1.70
C VAL A 137 20.64 -14.37 -2.36
N LEU A 138 21.46 -13.63 -1.61
CA LEU A 138 22.65 -12.97 -2.15
C LEU A 138 23.77 -13.97 -2.56
N SER A 139 23.79 -15.18 -2.02
CA SER A 139 24.69 -16.25 -2.44
C SER A 139 24.22 -17.02 -3.67
N SER A 140 22.98 -16.81 -4.10
CA SER A 140 22.40 -17.42 -5.31
C SER A 140 22.90 -16.74 -6.58
N GLU A 141 22.71 -17.36 -7.73
CA GLU A 141 23.02 -16.76 -9.03
C GLU A 141 22.26 -15.45 -9.23
N GLU A 142 22.93 -14.43 -9.76
CA GLU A 142 22.38 -13.07 -9.94
C GLU A 142 21.01 -13.06 -10.62
N LYS A 143 20.82 -13.88 -11.64
CA LYS A 143 19.54 -14.01 -12.34
C LYS A 143 18.40 -14.50 -11.45
N THR A 144 18.70 -15.31 -10.45
CA THR A 144 17.72 -15.91 -9.54
C THR A 144 17.42 -15.02 -8.36
N GLN A 145 18.29 -14.07 -8.05
CA GLN A 145 18.14 -13.20 -6.89
C GLN A 145 16.87 -12.35 -6.94
N LEU A 146 16.49 -11.82 -8.13
CA LEU A 146 15.28 -11.03 -8.29
C LEU A 146 14.02 -11.84 -7.94
N ALA A 147 13.93 -13.06 -8.47
CA ALA A 147 12.83 -13.97 -8.20
C ALA A 147 12.77 -14.38 -6.72
N LEU A 148 13.91 -14.68 -6.11
CA LEU A 148 13.98 -15.08 -4.70
C LEU A 148 13.63 -13.92 -3.77
N PHE A 149 14.16 -12.70 -4.00
CA PHE A 149 13.78 -11.54 -3.22
C PHE A 149 12.29 -11.24 -3.34
N TYR A 150 11.75 -11.29 -4.55
CA TYR A 150 10.33 -11.11 -4.76
C TYR A 150 9.50 -12.16 -4.00
N GLY A 151 9.86 -13.43 -4.12
CA GLY A 151 9.12 -14.54 -3.51
C GLY A 151 9.16 -14.53 -1.98
N PHE A 152 10.35 -14.39 -1.38
CA PHE A 152 10.50 -14.35 0.08
C PHE A 152 9.86 -13.11 0.69
N ASN A 153 10.06 -11.94 0.07
CA ASN A 153 9.38 -10.72 0.50
C ASN A 153 7.86 -10.87 0.42
N GLY A 154 7.36 -11.46 -0.66
CA GLY A 154 5.94 -11.68 -0.86
C GLY A 154 5.33 -12.60 0.18
N LEU A 155 5.98 -13.70 0.47
CA LEU A 155 5.52 -14.65 1.48
C LEU A 155 5.48 -14.01 2.88
N LEU A 156 6.55 -13.33 3.27
CA LEU A 156 6.63 -12.67 4.58
C LEU A 156 5.65 -11.51 4.69
N SER A 157 5.50 -10.72 3.65
CA SER A 157 4.60 -9.58 3.58
C SER A 157 3.11 -9.98 3.56
N ALA A 158 2.79 -11.17 3.06
CA ALA A 158 1.43 -11.72 3.15
C ALA A 158 1.01 -12.06 4.59
N ILE A 159 1.96 -12.32 5.48
CA ILE A 159 1.73 -12.68 6.88
C ILE A 159 1.94 -11.48 7.81
N SER A 160 2.90 -10.62 7.48
CA SER A 160 3.33 -9.46 8.26
C SER A 160 3.04 -8.17 7.49
N ASP A 161 3.27 -7.02 8.14
CA ASP A 161 3.15 -5.71 7.50
C ASP A 161 4.18 -5.51 6.39
N ASN A 162 3.73 -4.97 5.25
CA ASN A 162 4.55 -4.78 4.06
C ASN A 162 5.67 -3.74 4.27
N VAL A 163 5.41 -2.68 5.03
CA VAL A 163 6.40 -1.62 5.29
C VAL A 163 7.57 -2.17 6.11
N PHE A 164 7.25 -3.03 7.07
CA PHE A 164 8.27 -3.71 7.87
C PHE A 164 9.17 -4.59 7.00
N VAL A 165 8.58 -5.51 6.25
CA VAL A 165 9.34 -6.44 5.41
C VAL A 165 10.21 -5.66 4.43
N ALA A 166 9.64 -4.64 3.75
CA ALA A 166 10.39 -3.77 2.85
C ALA A 166 11.58 -3.10 3.54
N THR A 167 11.37 -2.55 4.75
CA THR A 167 12.40 -1.83 5.49
C THR A 167 13.59 -2.73 5.85
N VAL A 168 13.32 -3.94 6.31
CA VAL A 168 14.38 -4.90 6.64
C VAL A 168 15.20 -5.25 5.40
N TYR A 169 14.53 -5.68 4.34
CA TYR A 169 15.22 -6.16 3.14
C TYR A 169 15.98 -5.06 2.40
N ILE A 170 15.42 -3.84 2.31
CA ILE A 170 16.11 -2.73 1.64
C ILE A 170 17.35 -2.28 2.42
N ASN A 171 17.32 -2.33 3.76
CA ASN A 171 18.48 -1.98 4.57
C ASN A 171 19.61 -3.01 4.42
N GLU A 172 19.28 -4.28 4.33
CA GLU A 172 20.28 -5.33 4.06
C GLU A 172 20.85 -5.23 2.63
N ALA A 173 20.01 -4.94 1.63
CA ALA A 173 20.48 -4.68 0.27
C ALA A 173 21.41 -3.45 0.21
N LYS A 174 21.09 -2.37 0.96
CA LYS A 174 21.99 -1.20 1.11
C LYS A 174 23.31 -1.57 1.79
N HIS A 175 23.27 -2.42 2.79
CA HIS A 175 24.50 -2.91 3.44
C HIS A 175 25.37 -3.72 2.47
N ALA A 176 24.74 -4.60 1.68
CA ALA A 176 25.42 -5.36 0.64
C ALA A 176 26.07 -4.46 -0.42
N LEU A 177 25.37 -3.38 -0.82
CA LEU A 177 25.94 -2.35 -1.71
C LEU A 177 27.13 -1.63 -1.06
N ALA A 178 27.00 -1.21 0.18
CA ALA A 178 28.03 -0.49 0.91
C ALA A 178 29.32 -1.33 1.13
N THR A 179 29.16 -2.64 1.27
CA THR A 179 30.28 -3.59 1.39
C THR A 179 30.84 -4.07 0.04
N GLY A 180 30.28 -3.63 -1.08
CA GLY A 180 30.70 -4.04 -2.42
C GLY A 180 30.29 -5.46 -2.80
N ALA A 181 29.37 -6.09 -2.05
CA ALA A 181 28.87 -7.43 -2.34
C ALA A 181 27.93 -7.46 -3.56
N ILE A 182 27.29 -6.33 -3.87
CA ILE A 182 26.45 -6.14 -5.06
C ILE A 182 26.81 -4.83 -5.77
N THR A 183 26.53 -4.75 -7.06
CA THR A 183 26.74 -3.54 -7.85
C THR A 183 25.59 -2.53 -7.65
N PRO A 184 25.80 -1.23 -7.95
CA PRO A 184 24.71 -0.24 -7.93
C PRO A 184 23.52 -0.64 -8.81
N HIS A 185 23.78 -1.12 -10.03
CA HIS A 185 22.74 -1.60 -10.94
C HIS A 185 21.93 -2.77 -10.32
N GLN A 186 22.62 -3.74 -9.76
CA GLN A 186 21.98 -4.87 -9.08
C GLN A 186 21.14 -4.40 -7.89
N PHE A 187 21.64 -3.44 -7.10
CA PHE A 187 20.86 -2.83 -6.01
C PHE A 187 19.56 -2.20 -6.50
N GLU A 188 19.59 -1.46 -7.60
CA GLU A 188 18.39 -0.82 -8.17
C GLU A 188 17.33 -1.84 -8.58
N LEU A 189 17.74 -2.92 -9.25
CA LEU A 189 16.84 -4.00 -9.63
C LEU A 189 16.28 -4.70 -8.39
N LEU A 190 17.12 -5.02 -7.41
CA LEU A 190 16.70 -5.63 -6.16
C LEU A 190 15.75 -4.74 -5.36
N ALA A 191 16.00 -3.42 -5.33
CA ALA A 191 15.10 -2.47 -4.67
C ALA A 191 13.69 -2.47 -5.27
N VAL A 192 13.58 -2.57 -6.60
CA VAL A 192 12.29 -2.72 -7.27
C VAL A 192 11.65 -4.08 -6.94
N ALA A 193 12.42 -5.16 -6.94
CA ALA A 193 11.92 -6.49 -6.59
C ALA A 193 11.44 -6.56 -5.15
N ILE A 194 12.18 -5.98 -4.20
CA ILE A 194 11.80 -5.86 -2.79
C ILE A 194 10.50 -5.06 -2.66
N ASN A 195 10.46 -3.86 -3.21
CA ASN A 195 9.28 -3.00 -3.11
C ASN A 195 8.03 -3.65 -3.73
N THR A 196 8.17 -4.26 -4.89
CA THR A 196 7.05 -4.90 -5.59
C THR A 196 6.64 -6.19 -4.89
N GLY A 197 7.60 -7.02 -4.45
CA GLY A 197 7.37 -8.25 -3.71
C GLY A 197 6.71 -8.04 -2.37
N THR A 198 7.02 -6.95 -1.68
CA THR A 198 6.35 -6.62 -0.41
C THR A 198 4.93 -6.08 -0.60
N ASN A 199 4.66 -5.38 -1.69
CA ASN A 199 3.37 -4.70 -1.86
C ASN A 199 2.29 -5.55 -2.55
N LEU A 200 2.64 -6.34 -3.56
CA LEU A 200 1.63 -7.06 -4.33
C LEU A 200 1.09 -8.31 -3.61
N PRO A 201 1.93 -9.23 -3.11
CA PRO A 201 1.44 -10.39 -2.37
C PRO A 201 0.81 -10.04 -1.02
N SER A 202 1.15 -8.90 -0.43
CA SER A 202 0.63 -8.46 0.88
C SER A 202 -0.88 -8.24 0.90
N VAL A 203 -1.52 -8.06 -0.26
CA VAL A 203 -2.99 -7.99 -0.36
C VAL A 203 -3.68 -9.30 0.02
N ALA A 204 -2.93 -10.40 0.19
CA ALA A 204 -3.46 -11.70 0.59
C ALA A 204 -4.18 -11.68 1.93
N THR A 205 -3.72 -10.87 2.87
CA THR A 205 -4.30 -10.81 4.21
C THR A 205 -4.47 -9.37 4.72
N PRO A 206 -5.40 -9.14 5.63
CA PRO A 206 -5.53 -7.83 6.28
C PRO A 206 -4.27 -7.36 7.01
N ASN A 207 -3.45 -8.29 7.51
CA ASN A 207 -2.20 -7.94 8.20
C ASN A 207 -1.13 -7.41 7.25
N GLY A 208 -1.12 -7.87 6.01
CA GLY A 208 -0.15 -7.44 5.00
C GLY A 208 -0.37 -6.00 4.51
N GLN A 209 -1.58 -5.45 4.69
CA GLN A 209 -1.94 -4.11 4.24
C GLN A 209 -2.65 -3.33 5.35
N ALA A 210 -2.02 -2.28 5.85
CA ALA A 210 -2.59 -1.44 6.91
C ALA A 210 -3.99 -0.90 6.57
N ALA A 211 -4.25 -0.57 5.29
CA ALA A 211 -5.56 -0.11 4.83
C ALA A 211 -6.65 -1.18 4.98
N PHE A 212 -6.32 -2.45 4.77
CA PHE A 212 -7.25 -3.57 4.94
C PHE A 212 -7.54 -3.82 6.43
N LEU A 213 -6.51 -3.75 7.26
CA LEU A 213 -6.68 -3.87 8.71
C LEU A 213 -7.54 -2.71 9.25
N PHE A 214 -7.30 -1.49 8.78
CA PHE A 214 -8.12 -0.34 9.13
C PHE A 214 -9.59 -0.53 8.74
N LEU A 215 -9.87 -1.01 7.52
CA LEU A 215 -11.23 -1.30 7.09
C LEU A 215 -11.88 -2.38 7.97
N LEU A 216 -11.16 -3.46 8.28
CA LEU A 216 -11.66 -4.57 9.09
C LEU A 216 -11.99 -4.16 10.55
N THR A 217 -11.26 -3.19 11.08
CA THR A 217 -11.47 -2.66 12.44
C THR A 217 -12.43 -1.47 12.48
N SER A 218 -12.87 -0.98 11.33
CA SER A 218 -13.80 0.16 11.22
C SER A 218 -15.23 -0.23 11.58
N SER A 219 -16.05 0.77 11.91
CA SER A 219 -17.49 0.59 12.14
C SER A 219 -18.25 0.11 10.90
N LEU A 220 -17.66 0.21 9.71
CA LEU A 220 -18.26 -0.26 8.47
C LEU A 220 -18.23 -1.79 8.36
N ALA A 221 -17.20 -2.45 8.88
CA ALA A 221 -17.02 -3.90 8.75
C ALA A 221 -18.22 -4.73 9.28
N PRO A 222 -18.78 -4.46 10.47
CA PRO A 222 -19.98 -5.16 10.92
C PRO A 222 -21.21 -4.92 10.03
N LEU A 223 -21.38 -3.71 9.51
CA LEU A 223 -22.51 -3.34 8.65
C LEU A 223 -22.55 -4.15 7.36
N ILE A 224 -21.39 -4.42 6.77
CA ILE A 224 -21.26 -5.22 5.55
C ILE A 224 -20.91 -6.69 5.84
N LYS A 225 -20.98 -7.10 7.12
CA LYS A 225 -20.63 -8.45 7.58
C LYS A 225 -19.23 -8.89 7.12
N LEU A 226 -18.28 -7.96 7.09
CA LEU A 226 -16.90 -8.24 6.69
C LEU A 226 -16.17 -8.89 7.86
N SER A 227 -15.69 -10.11 7.65
CA SER A 227 -14.83 -10.83 8.59
C SER A 227 -13.42 -10.97 8.00
N TYR A 228 -12.45 -11.31 8.84
CA TYR A 228 -11.07 -11.58 8.41
C TYR A 228 -11.02 -12.61 7.26
N GLY A 229 -11.65 -13.77 7.46
CA GLY A 229 -11.67 -14.84 6.46
C GLY A 229 -12.39 -14.44 5.16
N ARG A 230 -13.49 -13.66 5.25
CA ARG A 230 -14.18 -13.13 4.08
C ARG A 230 -13.29 -12.15 3.31
N MET A 231 -12.54 -11.31 4.00
CA MET A 231 -11.62 -10.37 3.36
C MET A 231 -10.49 -11.10 2.65
N VAL A 232 -9.89 -12.12 3.26
CA VAL A 232 -8.89 -13.00 2.62
C VAL A 232 -9.46 -13.66 1.37
N TYR A 233 -10.67 -14.19 1.45
CA TYR A 233 -11.34 -14.83 0.31
C TYR A 233 -11.59 -13.84 -0.85
N MET A 234 -12.07 -12.64 -0.54
CA MET A 234 -12.28 -11.59 -1.53
C MET A 234 -10.97 -11.06 -2.14
N ALA A 235 -9.87 -11.07 -1.38
CA ALA A 235 -8.56 -10.66 -1.85
C ALA A 235 -7.85 -11.70 -2.75
N LEU A 236 -8.26 -12.98 -2.70
CA LEU A 236 -7.62 -14.07 -3.43
C LEU A 236 -7.38 -13.81 -4.93
N PRO A 237 -8.36 -13.37 -5.73
CA PRO A 237 -8.14 -13.12 -7.15
C PRO A 237 -7.10 -12.05 -7.41
N TYR A 238 -7.10 -10.99 -6.59
CA TYR A 238 -6.08 -9.93 -6.68
C TYR A 238 -4.71 -10.44 -6.26
N THR A 239 -4.64 -11.18 -5.16
CA THR A 239 -3.39 -11.78 -4.69
C THR A 239 -2.74 -12.62 -5.77
N ILE A 240 -3.50 -13.52 -6.38
CA ILE A 240 -2.98 -14.41 -7.44
C ILE A 240 -2.54 -13.60 -8.66
N VAL A 241 -3.43 -12.75 -9.19
CA VAL A 241 -3.16 -12.02 -10.43
C VAL A 241 -2.01 -11.02 -10.23
N LEU A 242 -2.06 -10.20 -9.19
CA LEU A 242 -1.04 -9.17 -8.97
C LEU A 242 0.33 -9.78 -8.63
N THR A 243 0.36 -10.86 -7.85
CA THR A 243 1.61 -11.56 -7.53
C THR A 243 2.23 -12.18 -8.78
N LEU A 244 1.45 -12.86 -9.61
CA LEU A 244 1.96 -13.47 -10.84
C LEU A 244 2.39 -12.42 -11.87
N VAL A 245 1.59 -11.40 -12.10
CA VAL A 245 1.93 -10.31 -13.05
C VAL A 245 3.14 -9.52 -12.55
N GLY A 246 3.21 -9.22 -11.25
CA GLY A 246 4.37 -8.57 -10.67
C GLY A 246 5.64 -9.40 -10.80
N PHE A 247 5.57 -10.69 -10.53
CA PHE A 247 6.68 -11.62 -10.70
C PHE A 247 7.18 -11.65 -12.15
N LEU A 248 6.26 -11.86 -13.11
CA LEU A 248 6.61 -11.88 -14.53
C LEU A 248 7.17 -10.54 -15.02
N ALA A 249 6.64 -9.44 -14.51
CA ALA A 249 7.14 -8.11 -14.87
C ALA A 249 8.55 -7.85 -14.33
N ILE A 250 8.87 -8.32 -13.11
CA ILE A 250 10.21 -8.20 -12.54
C ILE A 250 11.20 -9.07 -13.29
N GLU A 251 10.84 -10.31 -13.58
CA GLU A 251 11.75 -11.26 -14.21
C GLU A 251 12.01 -10.93 -15.69
N PHE A 252 10.96 -10.59 -16.44
CA PHE A 252 11.06 -10.47 -17.90
C PHE A 252 11.02 -9.04 -18.44
N ILE A 253 10.41 -8.10 -17.72
CA ILE A 253 10.25 -6.72 -18.21
C ILE A 253 11.26 -5.77 -17.56
N LEU A 254 11.47 -5.88 -16.27
CA LEU A 254 12.26 -4.92 -15.51
C LEU A 254 13.69 -4.75 -16.05
N PRO A 255 14.50 -5.82 -16.24
CA PRO A 255 15.89 -5.65 -16.68
C PRO A 255 16.00 -4.95 -18.05
N GLY A 256 15.21 -5.42 -19.03
CA GLY A 256 15.24 -4.84 -20.39
C GLY A 256 14.72 -3.41 -20.44
N MET A 257 13.64 -3.10 -19.71
CA MET A 257 13.07 -1.76 -19.65
C MET A 257 13.98 -0.78 -18.92
N THR A 258 14.70 -1.22 -17.91
CA THR A 258 15.66 -0.37 -17.17
C THR A 258 16.78 0.10 -18.12
N ILE A 259 17.37 -0.82 -18.88
CA ILE A 259 18.38 -0.48 -19.91
C ILE A 259 17.80 0.47 -20.97
N TRP A 260 16.60 0.20 -21.45
CA TRP A 260 15.95 1.04 -22.46
C TRP A 260 15.67 2.46 -21.95
N LEU A 261 15.19 2.61 -20.73
CA LEU A 261 14.92 3.92 -20.09
C LEU A 261 16.22 4.70 -19.83
N ALA A 262 17.30 4.01 -19.42
CA ALA A 262 18.62 4.61 -19.26
C ALA A 262 19.16 5.15 -20.58
N ASN A 263 19.02 4.39 -21.67
CA ASN A 263 19.42 4.82 -23.01
C ASN A 263 18.62 6.04 -23.53
N LEU A 264 17.39 6.22 -23.06
CA LEU A 264 16.58 7.40 -23.36
C LEU A 264 16.89 8.62 -22.46
N GLY A 265 17.76 8.47 -21.46
CA GLY A 265 18.06 9.51 -20.49
C GLY A 265 16.90 9.83 -19.51
N LEU A 266 15.93 8.92 -19.38
CA LEU A 266 14.78 9.08 -18.50
C LEU A 266 15.06 8.61 -17.07
N ILE A 267 16.10 7.83 -16.87
CA ILE A 267 16.67 7.44 -15.58
C ILE A 267 18.18 7.64 -15.61
N LEU A 268 18.80 7.68 -14.45
CA LEU A 268 20.25 7.80 -14.35
C LEU A 268 20.94 6.67 -15.13
N PRO A 269 22.08 6.95 -15.80
CA PRO A 269 22.83 5.92 -16.51
C PRO A 269 23.28 4.84 -15.52
N ILE A 270 23.13 3.61 -15.95
CA ILE A 270 23.41 2.40 -15.18
C ILE A 270 24.89 2.10 -15.18
#